data_5f90524f51dbb060d7d071050e7e582e
#
_entry.id   5f90524f51dbb060d7d071050e7e582e
#
_cell.length_a   1.000
_cell.length_b   1.000
_cell.length_c   1.000
_cell.angle_alpha   90.00
_cell.angle_beta   90.00
_cell.angle_gamma   90.00
#
_symmetry.space_group_name_H-M   'P 1'
#
loop_
_entity.id
_entity.type
_entity.pdbx_description
1 polymer ?
#
loop_
_entity_poly.entity_id
_entity_poly.type
_entity_poly.pdbx_seq_one_letter_code
_entity_poly.pdbx_strand_id
1 'polypeptide(L)'
;MDGYKPTQSLRSKTKIEKDFSGKLADLSQWSFDGSSTEQAPGGSSDCLLKPVYVVKDPQRKDGWLVMCEVLTSDGKPHESNGRALIEDDDNDFWFGFEQEYFLWDTETNKPLGFPAGGYPVRYIVAFITDHFRHFK
;
A
#
# COMPACT_ATOMS: atom_id res chain seq x y z
N MET A 1 3.96 -4.92 -2.78
CA MET A 1 4.62 -4.24 -3.92
C MET A 1 4.91 -5.31 -4.96
N ASP A 2 4.80 -5.01 -6.24
CA ASP A 2 5.23 -5.91 -7.33
C ASP A 2 6.76 -5.88 -7.53
N GLY A 3 7.25 -6.66 -8.49
CA GLY A 3 8.68 -6.74 -8.81
C GLY A 3 9.17 -5.80 -9.91
N TYR A 4 8.27 -4.99 -10.47
CA TYR A 4 8.59 -4.11 -11.59
C TYR A 4 9.68 -3.09 -11.26
N LYS A 5 10.57 -2.84 -12.21
CA LYS A 5 11.64 -1.84 -12.12
C LYS A 5 11.48 -0.77 -13.20
N PRO A 6 11.88 0.45 -12.96
CA PRO A 6 12.55 0.97 -11.77
C PRO A 6 11.62 1.28 -10.60
N THR A 7 10.31 1.31 -10.82
CA THR A 7 9.33 1.71 -9.80
C THR A 7 8.33 0.59 -9.55
N GLN A 8 8.31 0.13 -8.33
CA GLN A 8 7.33 -0.85 -7.86
C GLN A 8 5.98 -0.21 -7.62
N SER A 9 4.91 -0.95 -7.92
CA SER A 9 3.53 -0.54 -7.66
C SER A 9 2.90 -1.36 -6.55
N LEU A 10 2.00 -0.71 -5.80
CA LEU A 10 1.16 -1.43 -4.86
C LEU A 10 0.10 -2.22 -5.63
N ARG A 11 0.01 -3.51 -5.37
CA ARG A 11 -0.98 -4.41 -5.98
C ARG A 11 -1.91 -4.93 -4.90
N SER A 12 -3.12 -5.27 -5.29
CA SER A 12 -4.10 -5.83 -4.36
C SER A 12 -4.75 -7.08 -4.92
N LYS A 13 -5.19 -7.95 -4.02
CA LYS A 13 -5.96 -9.15 -4.27
C LYS A 13 -7.04 -9.26 -3.20
N THR A 14 -8.26 -9.57 -3.59
CA THR A 14 -9.38 -9.68 -2.65
C THR A 14 -9.59 -11.12 -2.23
N LYS A 15 -9.75 -11.34 -0.94
CA LYS A 15 -10.13 -12.61 -0.33
C LYS A 15 -11.44 -12.44 0.43
N ILE A 16 -12.30 -13.44 0.38
CA ILE A 16 -13.51 -13.48 1.19
C ILE A 16 -13.24 -14.40 2.38
N GLU A 17 -13.37 -13.83 3.57
CA GLU A 17 -13.27 -14.55 4.83
C GLU A 17 -14.61 -14.54 5.55
N LYS A 18 -15.05 -15.69 6.00
CA LYS A 18 -16.28 -15.82 6.76
C LYS A 18 -16.01 -15.49 8.23
N ASP A 19 -16.85 -14.64 8.82
CA ASP A 19 -16.83 -14.31 10.26
C ASP A 19 -15.45 -13.81 10.76
N PHE A 20 -14.74 -13.03 9.91
CA PHE A 20 -13.42 -12.51 10.25
C PHE A 20 -13.46 -11.57 11.46
N SER A 21 -12.66 -11.86 12.46
CA SER A 21 -12.61 -11.12 13.72
C SER A 21 -11.98 -9.72 13.64
N GLY A 22 -11.26 -9.43 12.56
CA GLY A 22 -10.42 -8.23 12.42
C GLY A 22 -9.04 -8.35 13.05
N LYS A 23 -8.66 -9.51 13.54
CA LYS A 23 -7.34 -9.72 14.16
C LYS A 23 -6.34 -10.31 13.17
N LEU A 24 -5.12 -9.78 13.18
CA LEU A 24 -4.03 -10.26 12.33
C LEU A 24 -3.75 -11.75 12.53
N ALA A 25 -3.84 -12.24 13.76
CA ALA A 25 -3.56 -13.63 14.11
C ALA A 25 -4.51 -14.65 13.47
N ASP A 26 -5.70 -14.19 13.06
CA ASP A 26 -6.71 -15.05 12.43
C ASP A 26 -6.56 -15.12 10.90
N LEU A 27 -5.60 -14.36 10.33
CA LEU A 27 -5.31 -14.37 8.91
C LEU A 27 -4.25 -15.43 8.57
N SER A 28 -4.61 -16.34 7.69
CA SER A 28 -3.66 -17.28 7.10
C SER A 28 -2.87 -16.64 5.96
N GLN A 29 -1.69 -17.19 5.67
CA GLN A 29 -0.98 -16.88 4.43
C GLN A 29 -1.84 -17.25 3.22
N TRP A 30 -1.64 -16.53 2.11
CA TRP A 30 -2.31 -16.77 0.86
C TRP A 30 -1.30 -16.77 -0.29
N SER A 31 -1.58 -17.48 -1.36
CA SER A 31 -0.73 -17.51 -2.55
C SER A 31 -1.23 -16.59 -3.65
N PHE A 32 -0.34 -16.20 -4.56
CA PHE A 32 -0.64 -15.51 -5.78
C PHE A 32 0.34 -15.90 -6.88
N ASP A 33 -0.04 -15.62 -8.12
CA ASP A 33 0.82 -15.82 -9.29
C ASP A 33 1.83 -14.68 -9.42
N GLY A 34 3.06 -14.94 -9.01
CA GLY A 34 4.17 -14.01 -9.07
C GLY A 34 4.65 -13.69 -10.49
N SER A 35 4.28 -14.48 -11.48
CA SER A 35 4.64 -14.21 -12.88
C SER A 35 3.93 -12.96 -13.40
N SER A 36 2.71 -12.69 -12.94
CA SER A 36 1.93 -11.51 -13.29
C SER A 36 2.43 -10.21 -12.64
N THR A 37 3.39 -10.32 -11.72
CA THR A 37 3.95 -9.21 -10.96
C THR A 37 5.47 -9.11 -11.09
N GLU A 38 6.09 -9.85 -12.03
CA GLU A 38 7.54 -9.94 -12.20
C GLU A 38 8.30 -10.38 -10.94
N GLN A 39 7.70 -11.28 -10.16
CA GLN A 39 8.27 -11.81 -8.93
C GLN A 39 8.60 -13.30 -9.00
N ALA A 40 8.17 -14.00 -10.06
CA ALA A 40 8.50 -15.39 -10.28
C ALA A 40 8.46 -15.77 -11.75
N PRO A 41 9.22 -16.78 -12.19
CA PRO A 41 9.13 -17.30 -13.56
C PRO A 41 7.83 -18.09 -13.76
N GLY A 42 7.25 -18.04 -14.97
CA GLY A 42 5.95 -18.68 -15.28
C GLY A 42 5.88 -20.18 -15.00
N GLY A 43 6.99 -20.90 -15.03
CA GLY A 43 7.03 -22.35 -14.74
C GLY A 43 7.02 -22.70 -13.24
N SER A 44 7.24 -21.72 -12.35
CA SER A 44 7.19 -21.87 -10.90
C SER A 44 6.77 -20.52 -10.31
N SER A 45 5.50 -20.19 -10.52
CA SER A 45 5.01 -18.82 -10.34
C SER A 45 4.44 -18.51 -8.95
N ASP A 46 4.29 -19.50 -8.10
CA ASP A 46 3.68 -19.28 -6.79
C ASP A 46 4.57 -18.43 -5.86
N CYS A 47 4.00 -17.33 -5.39
CA CYS A 47 4.51 -16.53 -4.29
C CYS A 47 3.49 -16.53 -3.14
N LEU A 48 3.96 -16.26 -1.93
CA LEU A 48 3.12 -16.21 -0.74
C LEU A 48 2.94 -14.76 -0.27
N LEU A 49 1.75 -14.48 0.24
CA LEU A 49 1.40 -13.26 0.96
C LEU A 49 1.31 -13.59 2.45
N LYS A 50 2.22 -13.04 3.23
CA LYS A 50 2.20 -13.12 4.69
C LYS A 50 1.57 -11.84 5.25
N PRO A 51 0.40 -11.92 5.89
CA PRO A 51 -0.21 -10.76 6.54
C PRO A 51 0.71 -10.20 7.63
N VAL A 52 0.87 -8.87 7.65
CA VAL A 52 1.70 -8.17 8.64
C VAL A 52 0.98 -7.03 9.35
N TYR A 53 -0.12 -6.54 8.77
CA TYR A 53 -0.96 -5.52 9.38
C TYR A 53 -2.38 -5.59 8.83
N VAL A 54 -3.36 -5.26 9.67
CA VAL A 54 -4.78 -5.24 9.29
C VAL A 54 -5.44 -3.98 9.82
N VAL A 55 -6.28 -3.37 8.99
CA VAL A 55 -7.05 -2.17 9.35
C VAL A 55 -8.42 -2.23 8.70
N LYS A 56 -9.42 -1.61 9.32
CA LYS A 56 -10.76 -1.50 8.75
C LYS A 56 -10.71 -0.71 7.43
N ASP A 57 -11.36 -1.23 6.39
CA ASP A 57 -11.51 -0.49 5.13
C ASP A 57 -12.47 0.69 5.35
N PRO A 58 -12.03 1.94 5.16
CA PRO A 58 -12.90 3.10 5.36
C PRO A 58 -14.03 3.21 4.33
N GLN A 59 -13.91 2.53 3.19
CA GLN A 59 -14.87 2.60 2.09
C GLN A 59 -15.89 1.45 2.10
N ARG A 60 -15.65 0.39 2.88
CA ARG A 60 -16.52 -0.81 2.89
C ARG A 60 -16.91 -1.19 4.31
N LYS A 61 -18.21 -1.30 4.55
CA LYS A 61 -18.76 -1.62 5.88
C LYS A 61 -18.14 -2.88 6.48
N ASP A 62 -18.00 -3.94 5.70
CA ASP A 62 -17.50 -5.25 6.15
C ASP A 62 -16.15 -5.59 5.49
N GLY A 63 -15.43 -4.55 5.06
CA GLY A 63 -14.12 -4.66 4.41
C GLY A 63 -12.96 -4.46 5.39
N TRP A 64 -11.84 -5.09 5.05
CA TRP A 64 -10.58 -4.94 5.74
C TRP A 64 -9.45 -4.79 4.72
N LEU A 65 -8.51 -3.93 5.01
CA LEU A 65 -7.27 -3.79 4.27
C LEU A 65 -6.18 -4.54 5.04
N VAL A 66 -5.51 -5.44 4.34
CA VAL A 66 -4.44 -6.26 4.91
C VAL A 66 -3.15 -5.98 4.17
N MET A 67 -2.17 -5.44 4.88
CA MET A 67 -0.81 -5.32 4.36
C MET A 67 -0.12 -6.66 4.45
N CYS A 68 0.56 -7.03 3.36
CA CYS A 68 1.27 -8.31 3.28
C CYS A 68 2.71 -8.11 2.86
N GLU A 69 3.58 -8.97 3.38
CA GLU A 69 4.90 -9.24 2.85
C GLU A 69 4.83 -10.30 1.74
N VAL A 70 5.75 -10.20 0.79
CA VAL A 70 5.90 -11.22 -0.25
C VAL A 70 7.01 -12.20 0.14
N LEU A 71 6.65 -13.48 0.10
CA LEU A 71 7.60 -14.57 0.30
C LEU A 71 7.65 -15.45 -0.97
N THR A 72 8.75 -16.14 -1.14
CA THR A 72 8.89 -17.21 -2.13
C THR A 72 8.03 -18.41 -1.74
N SER A 73 7.81 -19.35 -2.64
CA SER A 73 7.01 -20.54 -2.39
C SER A 73 7.54 -21.42 -1.25
N ASP A 74 8.84 -21.34 -0.95
CA ASP A 74 9.49 -22.04 0.18
C ASP A 74 9.45 -21.22 1.50
N GLY A 75 8.74 -20.10 1.50
CA GLY A 75 8.48 -19.29 2.70
C GLY A 75 9.59 -18.32 3.10
N LYS A 76 10.62 -18.14 2.26
CA LYS A 76 11.66 -17.14 2.49
C LYS A 76 11.23 -15.77 1.98
N PRO A 77 11.77 -14.67 2.53
CA PRO A 77 11.54 -13.36 1.97
C PRO A 77 11.91 -13.31 0.49
N HIS A 78 10.99 -12.81 -0.34
CA HIS A 78 11.26 -12.58 -1.75
C HIS A 78 12.24 -11.42 -1.91
N GLU A 79 13.06 -11.41 -2.97
CA GLU A 79 14.06 -10.34 -3.21
C GLU A 79 13.45 -8.92 -3.32
N SER A 80 12.18 -8.82 -3.74
CA SER A 80 11.43 -7.55 -3.80
C SER A 80 10.83 -7.14 -2.45
N ASN A 81 11.00 -7.93 -1.39
CA ASN A 81 10.44 -7.66 -0.07
C ASN A 81 11.38 -6.78 0.75
N GLY A 82 11.35 -5.47 0.50
CA GLY A 82 12.15 -4.51 1.24
C GLY A 82 11.84 -4.46 2.75
N ARG A 83 10.61 -4.83 3.15
CA ARG A 83 10.24 -4.88 4.56
C ARG A 83 11.06 -5.91 5.36
N ALA A 84 11.40 -7.03 4.77
CA ALA A 84 12.19 -8.06 5.41
C ALA A 84 13.66 -7.65 5.69
N LEU A 85 14.11 -6.54 5.09
CA LEU A 85 15.45 -5.98 5.32
C LEU A 85 15.46 -4.97 6.48
N ILE A 86 14.30 -4.60 7.00
CA ILE A 86 14.18 -3.67 8.12
C ILE A 86 14.46 -4.48 9.39
N GLU A 87 15.55 -4.15 10.04
CA GLU A 87 15.87 -4.66 11.37
C GLU A 87 15.09 -3.82 12.39
N ASP A 88 14.52 -4.50 13.39
CA ASP A 88 13.91 -3.83 14.53
C ASP A 88 15.06 -3.44 15.47
N ASP A 89 15.66 -2.29 15.16
CA ASP A 89 16.69 -1.71 16.01
C ASP A 89 16.06 -0.62 16.90
N ASP A 90 16.47 -0.57 18.15
CA ASP A 90 16.01 0.39 19.17
C ASP A 90 16.49 1.83 18.92
N ASN A 91 16.70 2.24 17.65
CA ASN A 91 17.29 3.53 17.32
C ASN A 91 16.32 4.72 17.44
N ASP A 92 15.08 4.52 17.91
CA ASP A 92 14.09 5.58 18.16
C ASP A 92 13.97 6.60 17.02
N PHE A 93 13.98 6.15 15.77
CA PHE A 93 13.80 7.03 14.62
C PHE A 93 12.42 7.67 14.60
N TRP A 94 12.38 8.96 14.36
CA TRP A 94 11.15 9.69 14.13
C TRP A 94 10.91 9.84 12.64
N PHE A 95 9.72 9.43 12.20
CA PHE A 95 9.30 9.57 10.81
C PHE A 95 8.12 10.52 10.71
N GLY A 96 8.15 11.39 9.71
CA GLY A 96 7.04 12.22 9.31
C GLY A 96 6.69 11.93 7.85
N PHE A 97 5.41 11.88 7.54
CA PHE A 97 4.93 11.72 6.17
C PHE A 97 4.16 12.98 5.79
N GLU A 98 4.49 13.54 4.63
CA GLU A 98 3.74 14.63 4.02
C GLU A 98 3.01 14.06 2.80
N GLN A 99 1.70 14.21 2.78
CA GLN A 99 0.91 13.81 1.63
C GLN A 99 0.56 15.04 0.82
N GLU A 100 1.10 15.12 -0.39
CA GLU A 100 0.87 16.23 -1.32
C GLU A 100 0.00 15.74 -2.49
N TYR A 101 -0.98 16.53 -2.88
CA TYR A 101 -1.82 16.23 -4.04
C TYR A 101 -2.44 17.50 -4.61
N PHE A 102 -2.83 17.42 -5.88
CA PHE A 102 -3.64 18.44 -6.52
C PHE A 102 -5.11 17.99 -6.59
N LEU A 103 -6.01 18.88 -6.28
CA LEU A 103 -7.40 18.70 -6.65
C LEU A 103 -7.53 18.87 -8.15
N TRP A 104 -8.23 17.96 -8.80
CA TRP A 104 -8.33 17.90 -10.26
C TRP A 104 -9.78 18.07 -10.70
N ASP A 105 -10.01 18.99 -11.62
CA ASP A 105 -11.29 19.14 -12.28
C ASP A 105 -11.36 18.16 -13.46
N THR A 106 -12.24 17.17 -13.34
CA THR A 106 -12.40 16.13 -14.37
C THR A 106 -13.16 16.63 -15.61
N GLU A 107 -13.92 17.69 -15.52
CA GLU A 107 -14.66 18.24 -16.66
C GLU A 107 -13.74 19.06 -17.57
N THR A 108 -12.90 19.89 -16.99
CA THR A 108 -11.96 20.73 -17.73
C THR A 108 -10.60 20.08 -17.94
N ASN A 109 -10.36 18.94 -17.28
CA ASN A 109 -9.08 18.20 -17.27
C ASN A 109 -7.90 19.09 -16.86
N LYS A 110 -8.07 19.85 -15.78
CA LYS A 110 -7.06 20.80 -15.25
C LYS A 110 -7.01 20.74 -13.73
N PRO A 111 -5.86 21.11 -13.14
CA PRO A 111 -5.78 21.32 -11.71
C PRO A 111 -6.72 22.43 -11.25
N LEU A 112 -7.48 22.20 -10.18
CA LEU A 112 -8.29 23.24 -9.53
C LEU A 112 -7.40 24.33 -8.94
N GLY A 113 -7.87 25.57 -8.95
CA GLY A 113 -7.16 26.70 -8.39
C GLY A 113 -6.11 27.33 -9.31
N PHE A 114 -5.95 26.82 -10.53
CA PHE A 114 -5.10 27.42 -11.56
C PHE A 114 -5.94 28.31 -12.49
N PRO A 115 -5.52 29.56 -12.77
CA PRO A 115 -6.24 30.41 -13.70
C PRO A 115 -6.20 29.81 -15.12
N ALA A 116 -7.27 30.02 -15.89
CA ALA A 116 -7.32 29.59 -17.28
C ALA A 116 -6.19 30.27 -18.08
N GLY A 117 -5.26 29.45 -18.60
CA GLY A 117 -4.15 29.94 -19.43
C GLY A 117 -2.94 30.52 -18.69
N GLY A 118 -2.86 30.37 -17.37
CA GLY A 118 -1.76 30.92 -16.58
C GLY A 118 -1.10 29.95 -15.61
N TYR A 119 0.03 30.37 -15.07
CA TYR A 119 0.68 29.71 -13.95
C TYR A 119 -0.08 30.02 -12.64
N PRO A 120 0.03 29.18 -11.62
CA PRO A 120 -0.59 29.45 -10.33
C PRO A 120 0.00 30.76 -9.75
N VAL A 121 -0.87 31.71 -9.47
CA VAL A 121 -0.47 33.01 -8.90
C VAL A 121 -0.08 32.88 -7.42
N ARG A 122 -0.54 31.81 -6.76
CA ARG A 122 -0.15 31.43 -5.41
C ARG A 122 -0.26 29.90 -5.30
N TYR A 123 0.71 29.30 -4.65
CA TYR A 123 0.61 27.91 -4.22
C TYR A 123 -0.50 27.81 -3.17
N ILE A 124 -1.65 27.26 -3.53
CA ILE A 124 -2.57 26.75 -2.53
C ILE A 124 -2.13 25.33 -2.28
N VAL A 125 -1.14 25.18 -1.41
CA VAL A 125 -0.90 23.90 -0.73
C VAL A 125 -2.06 23.78 0.24
N ALA A 126 -3.07 22.99 -0.11
CA ALA A 126 -4.08 22.59 0.84
C ALA A 126 -3.42 21.61 1.81
N PHE A 127 -2.85 22.13 2.88
CA PHE A 127 -2.51 21.30 4.03
C PHE A 127 -3.83 20.83 4.63
N ILE A 128 -4.21 19.61 4.33
CA ILE A 128 -5.18 18.93 5.18
C ILE A 128 -4.42 18.52 6.43
N THR A 129 -4.23 19.48 7.33
CA THR A 129 -3.94 19.21 8.73
C THR A 129 -5.23 18.78 9.40
N ASP A 130 -5.80 17.66 8.96
CA ASP A 130 -6.94 17.13 9.67
C ASP A 130 -6.54 15.81 10.34
N HIS A 131 -6.27 15.98 11.62
CA HIS A 131 -6.45 15.00 12.68
C HIS A 131 -5.73 13.66 12.55
N PHE A 132 -4.42 13.66 12.51
CA PHE A 132 -3.71 12.57 13.18
C PHE A 132 -3.88 12.72 14.70
N ARG A 133 -5.10 12.50 15.17
CA ARG A 133 -5.35 12.25 16.57
C ARG A 133 -5.15 10.77 16.85
N HIS A 134 -4.08 10.46 17.53
CA HIS A 134 -3.88 9.29 18.38
C HIS A 134 -3.80 7.94 17.67
N PHE A 135 -2.63 7.61 17.16
CA PHE A 135 -2.17 6.24 17.26
C PHE A 135 -1.22 6.15 18.47
N LYS A 136 -1.74 5.64 19.57
CA LYS A 136 -0.94 5.05 20.65
C LYS A 136 -0.76 3.58 20.34
#